data_f3d08585876b338c05a5f9dd1861655e
#
_entry.id   f3d08585876b338c05a5f9dd1861655e
#
_cell.length_a   1.000
_cell.length_b   1.000
_cell.length_c   1.000
_cell.angle_alpha   90.00
_cell.angle_beta   90.00
_cell.angle_gamma   90.00
#
_symmetry.space_group_name_H-M   'P 1'
#
loop_
_entity.id
_entity.type
_entity.pdbx_description
1 polymer ?
#
loop_
_entity_poly.entity_id
_entity_poly.type
_entity_poly.pdbx_seq_one_letter_code
_entity_poly.pdbx_strand_id
1 'polypeptide(L)'
;MKEMNKFLLKVFMFFACFSAFNCIAVSASEADIADIFNSDGTPKEGSINGVKFISAKENGLLTLALFDGESIPNKSGDNYWFLSCNYYKDSYNMNAVICGAQRGEFKILLGSLGYIIEMENKPRGGGRYIVAFDKEPSFEATYRIFDKVQVKKFLAKMIDSKKMQYSYKNEKNKYISNERKIQNTGLTISLLKDMRDYY
;
A
#
# COMPACT_ATOMS: atom_id res chain seq x y z
N MET A 1 10.30 -7.28 11.21
CA MET A 1 11.03 -6.42 10.26
C MET A 1 12.11 -7.16 9.45
N LYS A 2 13.00 -7.96 10.04
CA LYS A 2 14.02 -8.75 9.28
C LYS A 2 13.42 -9.84 8.37
N GLU A 3 12.31 -10.44 8.76
CA GLU A 3 11.67 -11.54 8.00
C GLU A 3 10.91 -11.01 6.76
N MET A 4 10.27 -9.86 6.87
CA MET A 4 9.56 -9.22 5.76
C MET A 4 10.50 -8.79 4.63
N ASN A 5 11.73 -8.34 4.97
CA ASN A 5 12.75 -8.01 3.98
C ASN A 5 13.29 -9.26 3.24
N LYS A 6 13.35 -10.42 3.90
CA LYS A 6 13.78 -11.68 3.26
C LYS A 6 12.72 -12.21 2.29
N PHE A 7 11.43 -11.98 2.59
CA PHE A 7 10.33 -12.38 1.72
C PHE A 7 10.27 -11.50 0.46
N LEU A 8 10.37 -10.18 0.62
CA LEU A 8 10.51 -9.26 -0.51
C LEU A 8 11.69 -9.63 -1.42
N LEU A 9 12.84 -9.99 -0.84
CA LEU A 9 14.03 -10.38 -1.61
C LEU A 9 13.81 -11.71 -2.36
N LYS A 10 13.09 -12.66 -1.78
CA LYS A 10 12.76 -13.93 -2.46
C LYS A 10 11.75 -13.74 -3.59
N VAL A 11 10.73 -12.91 -3.41
CA VAL A 11 9.77 -12.55 -4.46
C VAL A 11 10.52 -11.85 -5.61
N PHE A 12 11.47 -10.95 -5.33
CA PHE A 12 12.28 -10.29 -6.36
C PHE A 12 13.27 -11.19 -7.06
N MET A 13 13.90 -12.18 -6.38
CA MET A 13 14.80 -13.13 -7.03
C MET A 13 14.09 -14.13 -7.95
N PHE A 14 12.81 -14.47 -7.67
CA PHE A 14 12.03 -15.35 -8.53
C PHE A 14 11.66 -14.69 -9.87
N PHE A 15 11.53 -13.34 -9.91
CA PHE A 15 11.13 -12.57 -11.08
C PHE A 15 12.21 -12.38 -12.15
N ALA A 16 13.47 -12.68 -11.87
CA ALA A 16 14.55 -12.53 -12.84
C ALA A 16 14.54 -13.59 -13.98
N CYS A 17 13.69 -14.62 -13.92
CA CYS A 17 13.71 -15.76 -14.83
C CYS A 17 12.51 -15.92 -15.76
N PHE A 18 11.50 -15.02 -15.74
CA PHE A 18 10.28 -15.22 -16.53
C PHE A 18 10.00 -14.08 -17.51
N SER A 19 10.51 -14.22 -18.73
CA SER A 19 10.21 -13.36 -19.88
C SER A 19 9.30 -14.07 -20.89
N ALA A 20 8.11 -14.52 -20.49
CA ALA A 20 7.02 -14.86 -21.42
C ALA A 20 5.71 -15.17 -20.67
N PHE A 21 5.04 -14.15 -20.14
CA PHE A 21 3.69 -14.35 -19.60
C PHE A 21 2.67 -13.48 -20.34
N ASN A 22 1.53 -14.09 -20.67
CA ASN A 22 0.40 -13.43 -21.30
C ASN A 22 -0.17 -12.35 -20.34
N CYS A 23 -0.10 -11.10 -20.74
CA CYS A 23 -0.74 -10.00 -20.04
C CYS A 23 -2.26 -10.11 -20.27
N ILE A 24 -3.03 -10.47 -19.25
CA ILE A 24 -4.50 -10.44 -19.30
C ILE A 24 -4.93 -9.04 -18.88
N ALA A 25 -5.53 -8.30 -19.80
CA ALA A 25 -6.17 -7.03 -19.48
C ALA A 25 -7.54 -7.32 -18.85
N VAL A 26 -7.69 -7.06 -17.55
CA VAL A 26 -8.97 -7.15 -16.85
C VAL A 26 -9.68 -5.81 -16.98
N SER A 27 -10.86 -5.81 -17.58
CA SER A 27 -11.69 -4.60 -17.75
C SER A 27 -12.35 -4.20 -16.43
N ALA A 28 -12.33 -2.90 -16.19
CA ALA A 28 -12.43 -2.28 -14.87
C ALA A 28 -13.84 -2.00 -14.36
N SER A 29 -14.80 -2.89 -14.47
CA SER A 29 -16.09 -2.62 -13.80
C SER A 29 -16.35 -3.47 -12.54
N GLU A 30 -15.70 -4.59 -12.37
CA GLU A 30 -15.74 -5.48 -11.19
C GLU A 30 -14.70 -6.58 -11.44
N ALA A 31 -13.40 -6.25 -11.32
CA ALA A 31 -12.41 -7.31 -11.27
C ALA A 31 -12.67 -8.08 -9.99
N ASP A 32 -13.23 -9.30 -10.13
CA ASP A 32 -13.31 -10.19 -8.99
C ASP A 32 -11.89 -10.36 -8.44
N ILE A 33 -11.72 -10.11 -7.15
CA ILE A 33 -10.40 -10.25 -6.51
C ILE A 33 -9.82 -11.65 -6.76
N ALA A 34 -10.68 -12.65 -6.96
CA ALA A 34 -10.29 -14.00 -7.34
C ALA A 34 -9.56 -14.05 -8.70
N ASP A 35 -9.88 -13.14 -9.61
CA ASP A 35 -9.24 -13.06 -10.93
C ASP A 35 -7.86 -12.42 -10.88
N ILE A 36 -7.51 -11.77 -9.78
CA ILE A 36 -6.20 -11.12 -9.58
C ILE A 36 -5.14 -12.14 -9.13
N PHE A 37 -5.55 -13.26 -8.54
CA PHE A 37 -4.65 -14.29 -8.02
C PHE A 37 -4.78 -15.60 -8.80
N ASN A 38 -3.67 -16.29 -9.01
CA ASN A 38 -3.70 -17.67 -9.50
C ASN A 38 -4.15 -18.61 -8.39
N SER A 39 -5.00 -19.58 -8.72
CA SER A 39 -5.53 -20.56 -7.77
C SER A 39 -4.44 -21.47 -7.18
N ASP A 40 -3.37 -21.70 -7.94
CA ASP A 40 -2.22 -22.50 -7.55
C ASP A 40 -1.17 -21.73 -6.71
N GLY A 41 -1.43 -20.43 -6.46
CA GLY A 41 -0.56 -19.57 -5.69
C GLY A 41 0.65 -19.00 -6.45
N THR A 42 0.82 -19.40 -7.72
CA THR A 42 1.91 -18.82 -8.55
C THR A 42 1.70 -17.33 -8.77
N PRO A 43 2.78 -16.56 -8.98
CA PRO A 43 2.66 -15.16 -9.30
C PRO A 43 1.83 -14.92 -10.58
N LYS A 44 0.99 -13.88 -10.55
CA LYS A 44 0.20 -13.44 -11.69
C LYS A 44 0.52 -12.00 -12.03
N GLU A 45 0.76 -11.74 -13.30
CA GLU A 45 0.92 -10.41 -13.84
C GLU A 45 -0.32 -9.99 -14.63
N GLY A 46 -0.68 -8.72 -14.56
CA GLY A 46 -1.84 -8.21 -15.29
C GLY A 46 -1.95 -6.69 -15.24
N SER A 47 -3.12 -6.21 -15.57
CA SER A 47 -3.47 -4.78 -15.52
C SER A 47 -4.89 -4.59 -15.03
N ILE A 48 -5.09 -3.65 -14.11
CA ILE A 48 -6.39 -3.21 -13.60
C ILE A 48 -6.50 -1.72 -13.86
N ASN A 49 -7.51 -1.28 -14.60
CA ASN A 49 -7.68 0.13 -14.97
C ASN A 49 -6.45 0.74 -15.65
N GLY A 50 -5.71 -0.03 -16.44
CA GLY A 50 -4.47 0.40 -17.06
C GLY A 50 -3.26 0.45 -16.11
N VAL A 51 -3.43 0.12 -14.82
CA VAL A 51 -2.35 0.03 -13.84
C VAL A 51 -1.82 -1.40 -13.81
N LYS A 52 -0.55 -1.59 -14.14
CA LYS A 52 0.10 -2.90 -14.08
C LYS A 52 0.21 -3.42 -12.66
N PHE A 53 0.05 -4.72 -12.50
CA PHE A 53 0.21 -5.37 -11.21
C PHE A 53 0.98 -6.68 -11.30
N ILE A 54 1.53 -7.07 -10.17
CA ILE A 54 1.99 -8.43 -9.87
C ILE A 54 1.35 -8.86 -8.57
N SER A 55 0.76 -10.04 -8.54
CA SER A 55 0.13 -10.62 -7.36
C SER A 55 0.68 -12.00 -7.04
N ALA A 56 0.57 -12.42 -5.79
CA ALA A 56 0.86 -13.79 -5.37
C ALA A 56 0.02 -14.15 -4.14
N LYS A 57 -0.29 -15.45 -4.01
CA LYS A 57 -0.96 -16.01 -2.84
C LYS A 57 -0.09 -17.13 -2.28
N GLU A 58 0.40 -16.98 -1.06
CA GLU A 58 1.26 -17.96 -0.41
C GLU A 58 0.84 -18.17 1.05
N ASN A 59 0.53 -19.40 1.44
CA ASN A 59 0.18 -19.77 2.83
C ASN A 59 -0.91 -18.88 3.47
N GLY A 60 -1.92 -18.49 2.69
CA GLY A 60 -2.99 -17.60 3.15
C GLY A 60 -2.61 -16.12 3.16
N LEU A 61 -1.40 -15.73 2.77
CA LEU A 61 -0.98 -14.35 2.56
C LEU A 61 -1.29 -13.94 1.12
N LEU A 62 -2.11 -12.92 0.93
CA LEU A 62 -2.30 -12.25 -0.36
C LEU A 62 -1.34 -11.08 -0.47
N THR A 63 -0.63 -10.99 -1.58
CA THR A 63 0.25 -9.86 -1.90
C THR A 63 -0.02 -9.32 -3.28
N LEU A 64 0.01 -7.99 -3.43
CA LEU A 64 -0.25 -7.31 -4.70
C LEU A 64 0.63 -6.07 -4.79
N ALA A 65 1.39 -5.94 -5.88
CA ALA A 65 2.13 -4.74 -6.20
C ALA A 65 1.47 -4.02 -7.39
N LEU A 66 1.16 -2.72 -7.24
CA LEU A 66 0.59 -1.84 -8.27
C LEU A 66 1.66 -0.83 -8.71
N PHE A 67 1.97 -0.77 -10.00
CA PHE A 67 3.05 0.05 -10.53
C PHE A 67 2.54 1.34 -11.17
N ASP A 68 3.28 2.44 -10.97
CA ASP A 68 2.91 3.77 -11.51
C ASP A 68 3.19 3.93 -13.01
N GLY A 69 3.86 2.99 -13.63
CA GLY A 69 4.30 3.07 -15.03
C GLY A 69 4.16 1.74 -15.77
N GLU A 70 4.57 1.75 -17.04
CA GLU A 70 4.47 0.58 -17.92
C GLU A 70 5.49 -0.51 -17.62
N SER A 71 6.56 -0.20 -16.92
CA SER A 71 7.62 -1.14 -16.56
C SER A 71 7.64 -1.46 -15.08
N ILE A 72 7.91 -2.71 -14.75
CA ILE A 72 8.17 -3.15 -13.38
C ILE A 72 9.51 -2.55 -12.95
N PRO A 73 9.58 -1.78 -11.87
CA PRO A 73 10.83 -1.16 -11.46
C PRO A 73 11.82 -2.21 -10.94
N ASN A 74 13.07 -2.11 -11.39
CA ASN A 74 14.16 -3.01 -10.96
C ASN A 74 14.64 -2.77 -9.51
N LYS A 75 14.09 -1.79 -8.80
CA LYS A 75 14.48 -1.46 -7.42
C LYS A 75 13.25 -1.21 -6.56
N SER A 76 13.29 -1.68 -5.32
CA SER A 76 12.34 -1.31 -4.28
C SER A 76 12.35 0.22 -4.12
N GLY A 77 11.22 0.87 -4.26
CA GLY A 77 11.15 2.32 -4.17
C GLY A 77 9.74 2.85 -4.19
N ASP A 78 9.65 4.14 -4.39
CA ASP A 78 8.46 4.95 -4.26
C ASP A 78 7.50 4.90 -5.46
N ASN A 79 7.75 4.00 -6.43
CA ASN A 79 7.05 3.96 -7.71
C ASN A 79 5.97 2.87 -7.78
N TYR A 80 5.61 2.27 -6.66
CA TYR A 80 4.54 1.28 -6.59
C TYR A 80 3.88 1.25 -5.21
N TRP A 81 2.64 0.81 -5.18
CA TRP A 81 1.95 0.41 -3.96
C TRP A 81 2.13 -1.09 -3.74
N PHE A 82 2.54 -1.49 -2.56
CA PHE A 82 2.57 -2.87 -2.13
C PHE A 82 1.43 -3.13 -1.15
N LEU A 83 0.51 -4.00 -1.52
CA LEU A 83 -0.62 -4.41 -0.71
C LEU A 83 -0.37 -5.81 -0.16
N SER A 84 -0.77 -6.04 1.06
CA SER A 84 -0.75 -7.38 1.65
C SER A 84 -1.91 -7.55 2.63
N CYS A 85 -2.54 -8.72 2.59
CA CYS A 85 -3.54 -9.12 3.58
C CYS A 85 -3.09 -10.41 4.24
N ASN A 86 -3.20 -10.45 5.55
CA ASN A 86 -2.85 -11.62 6.34
C ASN A 86 -4.00 -11.98 7.28
N TYR A 87 -4.28 -13.26 7.33
CA TYR A 87 -5.22 -13.85 8.27
C TYR A 87 -4.47 -14.37 9.48
N TYR A 88 -4.91 -14.01 10.67
CA TYR A 88 -4.32 -14.53 11.90
C TYR A 88 -5.40 -14.74 12.97
N LYS A 89 -5.10 -15.60 13.91
CA LYS A 89 -5.88 -15.72 15.14
C LYS A 89 -5.29 -14.78 16.19
N ASP A 90 -6.13 -13.95 16.76
CA ASP A 90 -5.70 -13.13 17.88
C ASP A 90 -5.55 -13.95 19.17
N SER A 91 -5.12 -13.31 20.26
CA SER A 91 -4.94 -13.95 21.56
C SER A 91 -6.22 -14.53 22.17
N TYR A 92 -7.38 -14.18 21.64
CA TYR A 92 -8.70 -14.67 22.05
C TYR A 92 -9.26 -15.75 21.10
N ASN A 93 -8.42 -16.31 20.21
CA ASN A 93 -8.83 -17.24 19.14
C ASN A 93 -9.85 -16.65 18.15
N MET A 94 -10.00 -15.33 18.11
CA MET A 94 -10.83 -14.67 17.12
C MET A 94 -10.04 -14.50 15.82
N ASN A 95 -10.69 -14.86 14.74
CA ASN A 95 -10.10 -14.69 13.40
C ASN A 95 -10.08 -13.20 13.05
N ALA A 96 -8.92 -12.71 12.66
CA ALA A 96 -8.75 -11.33 12.23
C ALA A 96 -8.01 -11.28 10.89
N VAL A 97 -8.49 -10.41 10.00
CA VAL A 97 -7.81 -10.07 8.75
C VAL A 97 -7.28 -8.66 8.88
N ILE A 98 -5.98 -8.50 8.70
CA ILE A 98 -5.35 -7.19 8.59
C ILE A 98 -4.75 -7.06 7.20
N CYS A 99 -5.17 -6.01 6.52
CA CYS A 99 -4.63 -5.62 5.24
C CYS A 99 -3.82 -4.34 5.37
N GLY A 100 -2.77 -4.21 4.59
CA GLY A 100 -1.95 -3.02 4.54
C GLY A 100 -1.56 -2.68 3.11
N ALA A 101 -1.56 -1.39 2.78
CA ALA A 101 -0.94 -0.85 1.59
C ALA A 101 0.24 0.01 2.01
N GLN A 102 1.39 -0.21 1.38
CA GLN A 102 2.62 0.49 1.69
C GLN A 102 3.23 1.11 0.43
N ARG A 103 3.73 2.33 0.57
CA ARG A 103 4.51 3.02 -0.45
C ARG A 103 5.70 3.70 0.21
N GLY A 104 6.91 3.18 -0.02
CA GLY A 104 8.05 3.50 0.83
C GLY A 104 7.78 3.11 2.28
N GLU A 105 7.90 4.05 3.20
CA GLU A 105 7.57 3.84 4.62
C GLU A 105 6.14 4.29 5.01
N PHE A 106 5.44 4.97 4.10
CA PHE A 106 4.05 5.39 4.30
C PHE A 106 3.12 4.19 4.21
N LYS A 107 2.16 4.08 5.13
CA LYS A 107 1.25 2.92 5.20
C LYS A 107 -0.21 3.33 5.39
N ILE A 108 -1.09 2.59 4.74
CA ILE A 108 -2.53 2.56 4.98
C ILE A 108 -2.85 1.16 5.50
N LEU A 109 -3.34 1.04 6.71
CA LEU A 109 -3.74 -0.23 7.32
C LEU A 109 -5.26 -0.29 7.37
N LEU A 110 -5.83 -1.47 7.10
CA LEU A 110 -7.25 -1.74 7.20
C LEU A 110 -7.48 -2.97 8.07
N GLY A 111 -8.10 -2.76 9.22
CA GLY A 111 -8.51 -3.81 10.13
C GLY A 111 -10.02 -3.77 10.42
N SER A 112 -10.46 -4.53 11.39
CA SER A 112 -11.87 -4.59 11.83
C SER A 112 -12.42 -3.23 12.30
N LEU A 113 -11.58 -2.38 12.86
CA LEU A 113 -11.96 -1.05 13.35
C LEU A 113 -11.94 0.05 12.28
N GLY A 114 -11.51 -0.27 11.05
CA GLY A 114 -11.40 0.65 9.92
C GLY A 114 -9.96 0.93 9.53
N TYR A 115 -9.77 2.06 8.84
CA TYR A 115 -8.46 2.47 8.34
C TYR A 115 -7.62 3.17 9.41
N ILE A 116 -6.32 2.93 9.34
CA ILE A 116 -5.27 3.67 10.07
C ILE A 116 -4.25 4.15 9.04
N ILE A 117 -3.80 5.39 9.15
CA ILE A 117 -2.74 5.93 8.33
C ILE A 117 -1.50 6.08 9.19
N GLU A 118 -0.38 5.57 8.72
CA GLU A 118 0.91 5.67 9.39
C GLU A 118 1.89 6.42 8.49
N MET A 119 2.35 7.57 8.97
CA MET A 119 3.32 8.40 8.27
C MET A 119 4.72 7.80 8.40
N GLU A 120 5.61 8.17 7.47
CA GLU A 120 7.02 7.78 7.55
C GLU A 120 7.69 8.45 8.74
N ASN A 121 8.67 7.76 9.34
CA ASN A 121 9.53 8.28 10.39
C ASN A 121 8.77 8.99 11.53
N LYS A 122 8.93 8.55 12.73
CA LYS A 122 8.29 9.17 13.89
C LYS A 122 8.94 10.52 14.22
N PRO A 123 8.19 11.64 14.25
CA PRO A 123 8.73 12.91 14.71
C PRO A 123 9.18 12.84 16.16
N ARG A 124 10.17 13.65 16.53
CA ARG A 124 10.65 13.78 17.91
C ARG A 124 9.50 14.15 18.84
N GLY A 125 9.44 13.47 20.00
CA GLY A 125 8.52 13.84 21.10
C GLY A 125 7.03 13.79 20.75
N GLY A 126 6.64 12.97 19.76
CA GLY A 126 5.25 12.93 19.31
C GLY A 126 4.85 14.15 18.46
N GLY A 127 5.84 14.83 17.87
CA GLY A 127 5.65 15.99 17.01
C GLY A 127 4.68 15.70 15.84
N ARG A 128 4.25 16.77 15.21
CA ARG A 128 3.30 16.71 14.09
C ARG A 128 4.02 16.85 12.76
N TYR A 129 3.37 16.33 11.73
CA TYR A 129 3.69 16.60 10.34
C TYR A 129 2.91 17.82 9.86
N ILE A 130 3.52 18.58 8.97
CA ILE A 130 2.82 19.51 8.10
C ILE A 130 2.68 18.79 6.76
N VAL A 131 1.46 18.55 6.32
CA VAL A 131 1.15 17.77 5.11
C VAL A 131 0.43 18.66 4.11
N ALA A 132 0.80 18.56 2.84
CA ALA A 132 0.10 19.17 1.72
C ALA A 132 -0.10 18.14 0.61
N PHE A 133 -1.21 18.23 -0.10
CA PHE A 133 -1.53 17.43 -1.26
C PHE A 133 -1.53 18.31 -2.50
N ASP A 134 -0.73 17.97 -3.51
CA ASP A 134 -0.54 18.76 -4.73
C ASP A 134 -0.39 20.27 -4.43
N LYS A 135 -1.40 21.08 -4.81
CA LYS A 135 -1.41 22.54 -4.60
C LYS A 135 -2.35 22.98 -3.47
N GLU A 136 -2.89 22.05 -2.69
CA GLU A 136 -3.79 22.39 -1.60
C GLU A 136 -3.05 23.02 -0.40
N PRO A 137 -3.76 23.80 0.42
CA PRO A 137 -3.21 24.31 1.67
C PRO A 137 -2.74 23.17 2.58
N SER A 138 -1.60 23.36 3.24
CA SER A 138 -1.08 22.41 4.21
C SER A 138 -1.94 22.32 5.47
N PHE A 139 -1.90 21.19 6.13
CA PHE A 139 -2.54 20.94 7.41
C PHE A 139 -1.66 20.08 8.32
N GLU A 140 -1.95 20.07 9.61
CA GLU A 140 -1.22 19.27 10.57
C GLU A 140 -1.76 17.83 10.64
N ALA A 141 -0.85 16.86 10.74
CA ALA A 141 -1.16 15.45 10.95
C ALA A 141 -0.26 14.85 12.03
N THR A 142 -0.74 13.80 12.70
CA THR A 142 0.04 13.00 13.64
C THR A 142 0.76 11.85 12.93
N TYR A 143 1.74 11.23 13.59
CA TYR A 143 2.43 10.05 13.05
C TYR A 143 1.45 8.90 12.70
N ARG A 144 0.48 8.67 13.55
CA ARG A 144 -0.64 7.76 13.30
C ARG A 144 -1.95 8.50 13.33
N ILE A 145 -2.73 8.34 12.28
CA ILE A 145 -4.08 8.89 12.18
C ILE A 145 -5.04 7.71 12.28
N PHE A 146 -5.81 7.64 13.35
CA PHE A 146 -6.82 6.60 13.60
C PHE A 146 -8.21 7.16 13.93
N ASP A 147 -8.33 8.46 14.14
CA ASP A 147 -9.63 9.11 14.23
C ASP A 147 -10.36 8.99 12.89
N LYS A 148 -11.57 8.41 12.91
CA LYS A 148 -12.33 8.09 11.69
C LYS A 148 -12.59 9.31 10.80
N VAL A 149 -12.83 10.48 11.39
CA VAL A 149 -13.10 11.70 10.63
C VAL A 149 -11.82 12.21 9.96
N GLN A 150 -10.71 12.22 10.69
CA GLN A 150 -9.42 12.63 10.15
C GLN A 150 -8.93 11.68 9.07
N VAL A 151 -9.05 10.36 9.29
CA VAL A 151 -8.71 9.33 8.30
C VAL A 151 -9.52 9.53 7.02
N LYS A 152 -10.84 9.70 7.13
CA LYS A 152 -11.71 9.92 5.96
C LYS A 152 -11.29 11.16 5.16
N LYS A 153 -11.01 12.27 5.85
CA LYS A 153 -10.54 13.50 5.20
C LYS A 153 -9.18 13.33 4.53
N PHE A 154 -8.26 12.63 5.19
CA PHE A 154 -6.93 12.36 4.66
C PHE A 154 -6.99 11.49 3.41
N LEU A 155 -7.72 10.37 3.46
CA LEU A 155 -7.88 9.47 2.32
C LEU A 155 -8.58 10.15 1.14
N ALA A 156 -9.61 10.95 1.37
CA ALA A 156 -10.29 11.70 0.31
C ALA A 156 -9.29 12.60 -0.44
N LYS A 157 -8.45 13.36 0.28
CA LYS A 157 -7.42 14.20 -0.34
C LYS A 157 -6.37 13.38 -1.10
N MET A 158 -5.97 12.22 -0.56
CA MET A 158 -5.02 11.34 -1.24
C MET A 158 -5.56 10.78 -2.55
N ILE A 159 -6.85 10.39 -2.59
CA ILE A 159 -7.47 9.80 -3.78
C ILE A 159 -7.43 10.78 -4.96
N ASP A 160 -7.66 12.06 -4.70
CA ASP A 160 -7.74 13.12 -5.70
C ASP A 160 -6.37 13.71 -6.06
N SER A 161 -5.30 13.27 -5.40
CA SER A 161 -3.96 13.87 -5.53
C SER A 161 -2.94 12.92 -6.16
N LYS A 162 -1.93 13.51 -6.80
CA LYS A 162 -0.80 12.78 -7.39
C LYS A 162 0.43 12.76 -6.48
N LYS A 163 0.54 13.77 -5.61
CA LYS A 163 1.69 13.97 -4.74
C LYS A 163 1.26 14.38 -3.34
N MET A 164 2.01 13.91 -2.36
CA MET A 164 1.95 14.33 -0.97
C MET A 164 3.30 14.90 -0.58
N GLN A 165 3.31 16.12 -0.08
CA GLN A 165 4.47 16.75 0.55
C GLN A 165 4.26 16.72 2.06
N TYR A 166 5.30 16.40 2.81
CA TYR A 166 5.23 16.45 4.26
C TYR A 166 6.55 16.87 4.86
N SER A 167 6.47 17.60 5.97
CA SER A 167 7.62 18.02 6.73
C SER A 167 7.41 17.77 8.23
N TYR A 168 8.49 17.49 8.93
CA TYR A 168 8.50 17.24 10.37
C TYR A 168 9.85 17.58 10.97
N LYS A 169 9.91 17.75 12.30
CA LYS A 169 11.16 17.88 13.03
C LYS A 169 11.67 16.51 13.45
N ASN A 170 12.87 16.15 13.04
CA ASN A 170 13.52 14.90 13.43
C ASN A 170 14.10 14.96 14.86
N GLU A 171 14.71 13.88 15.31
CA GLU A 171 15.32 13.78 16.65
C GLU A 171 16.43 14.81 16.91
N LYS A 172 17.10 15.28 15.86
CA LYS A 172 18.12 16.33 15.92
C LYS A 172 17.55 17.75 15.86
N ASN A 173 16.21 17.89 16.00
CA ASN A 173 15.47 19.16 15.90
C ASN A 173 15.61 19.88 14.55
N LYS A 174 16.00 19.16 13.48
CA LYS A 174 16.08 19.67 12.12
C LYS A 174 14.77 19.41 11.39
N TYR A 175 14.33 20.38 10.60
CA TYR A 175 13.23 20.17 9.66
C TYR A 175 13.66 19.24 8.54
N ILE A 176 12.86 18.23 8.31
CA ILE A 176 12.96 17.32 7.18
C ILE A 176 11.72 17.54 6.32
N SER A 177 11.92 17.74 5.03
CA SER A 177 10.84 17.83 4.05
C SER A 177 11.02 16.73 3.01
N ASN A 178 9.94 16.04 2.69
CA ASN A 178 9.90 14.99 1.71
C ASN A 178 8.70 15.17 0.78
N GLU A 179 8.83 14.63 -0.41
CA GLU A 179 7.72 14.48 -1.37
C GLU A 179 7.53 13.00 -1.69
N ARG A 180 6.29 12.58 -1.78
CA ARG A 180 5.89 11.23 -2.14
C ARG A 180 4.86 11.26 -3.27
N LYS A 181 5.10 10.51 -4.33
CA LYS A 181 4.07 10.22 -5.31
C LYS A 181 3.02 9.32 -4.65
N ILE A 182 1.74 9.62 -4.87
CA ILE A 182 0.61 8.87 -4.32
C ILE A 182 -0.42 8.51 -5.39
N GLN A 183 0.05 8.39 -6.63
CA GLN A 183 -0.78 7.96 -7.75
C GLN A 183 -1.43 6.60 -7.44
N ASN A 184 -2.59 6.36 -8.06
CA ASN A 184 -3.34 5.12 -7.89
C ASN A 184 -3.87 4.84 -6.47
N THR A 185 -3.89 5.83 -5.58
CA THR A 185 -4.40 5.65 -4.21
C THR A 185 -5.85 5.17 -4.18
N GLY A 186 -6.73 5.68 -5.05
CA GLY A 186 -8.12 5.24 -5.12
C GLY A 186 -8.25 3.76 -5.45
N LEU A 187 -7.53 3.29 -6.47
CA LEU A 187 -7.45 1.88 -6.82
C LEU A 187 -6.85 1.04 -5.68
N THR A 188 -5.79 1.54 -5.05
CA THR A 188 -5.14 0.88 -3.90
C THR A 188 -6.11 0.65 -2.75
N ILE A 189 -6.91 1.67 -2.39
CA ILE A 189 -7.89 1.59 -1.29
C ILE A 189 -9.01 0.62 -1.64
N SER A 190 -9.51 0.64 -2.88
CA SER A 190 -10.53 -0.31 -3.35
C SER A 190 -10.01 -1.74 -3.22
N LEU A 191 -8.88 -2.03 -3.83
CA LEU A 191 -8.29 -3.38 -3.81
C LEU A 191 -7.93 -3.84 -2.39
N LEU A 192 -7.49 -2.94 -1.51
CA LEU A 192 -7.22 -3.28 -0.12
C LEU A 192 -8.48 -3.75 0.61
N LYS A 193 -9.63 -3.14 0.31
CA LYS A 193 -10.93 -3.54 0.83
C LYS A 193 -11.35 -4.90 0.24
N ASP A 194 -11.25 -5.05 -1.07
CA ASP A 194 -11.67 -6.27 -1.76
C ASP A 194 -10.80 -7.47 -1.34
N MET A 195 -9.48 -7.27 -1.16
CA MET A 195 -8.56 -8.27 -0.62
C MET A 195 -8.93 -8.68 0.82
N ARG A 196 -9.38 -7.73 1.66
CA ARG A 196 -9.85 -8.05 3.02
C ARG A 196 -11.14 -8.85 2.99
N ASP A 197 -12.07 -8.46 2.13
CA ASP A 197 -13.41 -9.08 2.04
C ASP A 197 -13.36 -10.47 1.35
N TYR A 198 -12.23 -10.79 0.69
CA TYR A 198 -11.96 -12.10 0.10
C TYR A 198 -11.70 -13.21 1.15
N TYR A 199 -11.28 -12.88 2.37
CA TYR A 199 -11.10 -13.83 3.48
C TYR A 199 -12.39 -14.11 4.24
#